data_2526426778a177745e830fa827c38277
#
_entry.id   2526426778a177745e830fa827c38277
#
_cell.length_a   1.000
_cell.length_b   1.000
_cell.length_c   1.000
_cell.angle_alpha   90.00
_cell.angle_beta   90.00
_cell.angle_gamma   90.00
#
_symmetry.space_group_name_H-M   'P 1'
#
loop_
_entity.id
_entity.type
_entity.pdbx_description
1 polymer ?
#
loop_
_entity_poly.entity_id
_entity_poly.type
_entity_poly.pdbx_seq_one_letter_code
_entity_poly.pdbx_strand_id
1 'polypeptide(L)'
;LSTPLAERLAEVLARKEQAILLLNRRGYSNFVFCSSCRHTLQCRNCDTSLTFHKLGKPLPNVRTASGSHMSHGYAICHYCGAQTLVPQDCPLCGKKMTMIGVGSQRLEEELGRRFPDAKVARVDSDSMASQDYYRLLAEFGQGGIDILAGTQILAKGLHFPNVTLVGVVS
;
A
#
# COMPACT_ATOMS: atom_id res chain seq x y z
N LEU A 1 -11.30 -7.22 -3.70
CA LEU A 1 -11.60 -7.37 -5.14
C LEU A 1 -13.10 -7.56 -5.35
N SER A 2 -13.70 -6.83 -6.30
CA SER A 2 -15.07 -7.08 -6.72
C SER A 2 -15.19 -8.43 -7.45
N THR A 3 -16.38 -9.05 -7.40
CA THR A 3 -16.62 -10.34 -8.09
C THR A 3 -16.33 -10.26 -9.58
N PRO A 4 -16.82 -9.24 -10.34
CA PRO A 4 -16.53 -9.15 -11.77
C PRO A 4 -15.03 -9.03 -12.09
N LEU A 5 -14.26 -8.31 -11.27
CA LEU A 5 -12.81 -8.19 -11.49
C LEU A 5 -12.10 -9.52 -11.21
N ALA A 6 -12.54 -10.27 -10.19
CA ALA A 6 -11.97 -11.57 -9.88
C ALA A 6 -12.25 -12.61 -10.98
N GLU A 7 -13.45 -12.59 -11.57
CA GLU A 7 -13.81 -13.46 -12.69
C GLU A 7 -12.97 -13.14 -13.94
N ARG A 8 -12.82 -11.86 -14.27
CA ARG A 8 -11.97 -11.44 -15.39
C ARG A 8 -10.50 -11.79 -15.19
N LEU A 9 -9.99 -11.65 -13.96
CA LEU A 9 -8.63 -12.09 -13.64
C LEU A 9 -8.47 -13.59 -13.84
N ALA A 10 -9.43 -14.41 -13.41
CA ALA A 10 -9.39 -15.86 -13.61
C ALA A 10 -9.34 -16.23 -15.11
N GLU A 11 -10.13 -15.55 -15.96
CA GLU A 11 -10.12 -15.76 -17.40
C GLU A 11 -8.75 -15.40 -18.04
N VAL A 12 -8.17 -14.27 -17.64
CA VAL A 12 -6.86 -13.79 -18.14
C VAL A 12 -5.75 -14.78 -17.75
N LEU A 13 -5.72 -15.18 -16.48
CA LEU A 13 -4.73 -16.15 -15.98
C LEU A 13 -4.86 -17.53 -16.64
N ALA A 14 -6.11 -17.99 -16.90
CA ALA A 14 -6.35 -19.25 -17.60
C ALA A 14 -5.79 -19.23 -19.03
N ARG A 15 -5.78 -18.06 -19.68
CA ARG A 15 -5.17 -17.87 -21.01
C ARG A 15 -3.67 -17.60 -20.98
N LYS A 16 -3.05 -17.61 -19.79
CA LYS A 16 -1.64 -17.25 -19.56
C LYS A 16 -1.31 -15.84 -20.05
N GLU A 17 -2.27 -14.95 -19.95
CA GLU A 17 -2.12 -13.52 -20.20
C GLU A 17 -1.83 -12.80 -18.87
N GLN A 18 -1.48 -11.52 -18.96
CA GLN A 18 -1.08 -10.72 -17.79
C GLN A 18 -2.12 -9.67 -17.44
N ALA A 19 -2.13 -9.27 -16.17
CA ALA A 19 -2.98 -8.21 -15.68
C ALA A 19 -2.22 -7.13 -14.92
N ILE A 20 -2.71 -5.88 -15.01
CA ILE A 20 -2.25 -4.76 -14.19
C ILE A 20 -3.40 -4.30 -13.30
N LEU A 21 -3.16 -4.20 -12.00
CA LEU A 21 -4.12 -3.68 -11.03
C LEU A 21 -3.63 -2.36 -10.45
N LEU A 22 -4.34 -1.30 -10.79
CA LEU A 22 -4.07 0.05 -10.31
C LEU A 22 -4.86 0.30 -9.03
N LEU A 23 -4.15 0.60 -7.94
CA LEU A 23 -4.77 1.11 -6.74
C LEU A 23 -4.95 2.62 -6.84
N ASN A 24 -6.19 3.07 -6.72
CA ASN A 24 -6.48 4.49 -6.69
C ASN A 24 -5.97 5.09 -5.37
N ARG A 25 -4.89 5.87 -5.44
CA ARG A 25 -4.20 6.45 -4.27
C ARG A 25 -5.08 7.38 -3.42
N ARG A 26 -6.18 7.88 -3.95
CA ARG A 26 -7.02 8.88 -3.24
C ARG A 26 -7.75 8.36 -1.99
N GLY A 27 -7.81 7.02 -1.78
CA GLY A 27 -8.42 6.40 -0.59
C GLY A 27 -7.48 5.55 0.26
N TYR A 28 -6.24 5.34 -0.18
CA TYR A 28 -5.30 4.38 0.42
C TYR A 28 -3.97 4.99 0.86
N SER A 29 -3.99 6.23 1.35
CA SER A 29 -2.82 6.68 2.11
C SER A 29 -2.76 5.89 3.42
N ASN A 30 -1.56 5.45 3.77
CA ASN A 30 -1.27 4.80 5.05
C ASN A 30 -1.49 5.79 6.20
N PHE A 31 -2.73 6.05 6.59
CA PHE A 31 -3.02 6.95 7.70
C PHE A 31 -3.44 6.17 8.94
N VAL A 32 -3.14 6.77 10.07
CA VAL A 32 -3.46 6.21 11.38
C VAL A 32 -4.75 6.84 11.87
N PHE A 33 -5.71 6.01 12.23
CA PHE A 33 -7.00 6.47 12.73
C PHE A 33 -7.48 5.62 13.91
N CYS A 34 -8.38 6.16 14.69
CA CYS A 34 -9.07 5.45 15.74
C CYS A 34 -10.40 4.89 15.21
N SER A 35 -10.56 3.56 15.23
CA SER A 35 -11.81 2.91 14.80
C SER A 35 -13.02 3.26 15.69
N SER A 36 -12.78 3.67 16.95
CA SER A 36 -13.82 4.00 17.92
C SER A 36 -14.37 5.41 17.77
N CYS A 37 -13.50 6.44 17.75
CA CYS A 37 -13.91 7.84 17.66
C CYS A 37 -13.62 8.51 16.30
N ARG A 38 -13.08 7.74 15.34
CA ARG A 38 -12.68 8.17 14.00
C ARG A 38 -11.62 9.28 13.96
N HIS A 39 -10.97 9.56 15.08
CA HIS A 39 -9.85 10.50 15.10
C HIS A 39 -8.73 10.03 14.18
N THR A 40 -8.23 10.90 13.31
CA THR A 40 -7.06 10.67 12.43
C THR A 40 -5.89 11.50 12.92
N LEU A 41 -4.67 10.96 12.79
CA LEU A 41 -3.47 11.75 13.06
C LEU A 41 -3.30 12.82 11.98
N GLN A 42 -3.35 14.08 12.41
CA GLN A 42 -3.18 15.24 11.55
C GLN A 42 -1.84 15.92 11.79
N CYS A 43 -1.36 16.60 10.76
CA CYS A 43 -0.17 17.42 10.85
C CYS A 43 -0.45 18.66 11.70
N ARG A 44 0.46 19.01 12.60
CA ARG A 44 0.33 20.20 13.45
C ARG A 44 0.42 21.53 12.66
N ASN A 45 1.05 21.48 11.47
CA ASN A 45 1.34 22.67 10.68
C ASN A 45 0.40 22.86 9.48
N CYS A 46 -0.25 21.78 8.99
CA CYS A 46 -0.91 21.79 7.69
C CYS A 46 -2.35 21.26 7.71
N ASP A 47 -2.89 20.84 8.85
CA ASP A 47 -4.22 20.21 8.99
C ASP A 47 -4.49 19.03 8.02
N THR A 48 -3.42 18.47 7.42
CA THR A 48 -3.50 17.30 6.54
C THR A 48 -3.29 16.03 7.34
N SER A 49 -3.90 14.94 6.92
CA SER A 49 -3.64 13.62 7.51
C SER A 49 -2.19 13.21 7.30
N LEU A 50 -1.57 12.66 8.34
CA LEU A 50 -0.20 12.15 8.29
C LEU A 50 -0.19 10.77 7.65
N THR A 51 0.83 10.52 6.82
CA THR A 51 1.06 9.22 6.19
C THR A 51 1.96 8.36 7.07
N PHE A 52 1.53 7.14 7.36
CA PHE A 52 2.30 6.18 8.15
C PHE A 52 3.43 5.56 7.34
N HIS A 53 4.60 5.47 7.97
CA HIS A 53 5.76 4.75 7.47
C HIS A 53 6.23 3.74 8.50
N LYS A 54 6.35 2.47 8.08
CA LYS A 54 6.85 1.40 8.94
C LYS A 54 8.35 1.55 9.11
N LEU A 55 8.83 1.47 10.35
CA LEU A 55 10.26 1.41 10.64
C LEU A 55 10.80 0.02 10.28
N GLY A 56 11.92 -0.03 9.58
CA GLY A 56 12.58 -1.29 9.23
C GLY A 56 13.17 -2.03 10.44
N LYS A 57 13.44 -1.32 11.55
CA LYS A 57 13.83 -1.88 12.85
C LYS A 57 13.00 -1.22 13.95
N PRO A 58 12.58 -1.97 14.98
CA PRO A 58 11.93 -1.37 16.16
C PRO A 58 12.88 -0.36 16.80
N LEU A 59 12.40 0.86 17.04
CA LEU A 59 13.16 1.80 17.89
C LEU A 59 13.19 1.25 19.30
N PRO A 60 14.37 1.15 19.93
CA PRO A 60 14.45 0.70 21.33
C PRO A 60 13.73 1.72 22.22
N ASN A 61 12.67 1.26 22.88
CA ASN A 61 12.00 1.87 24.04
C ASN A 61 11.91 3.41 24.06
N VAL A 62 11.42 4.03 23.01
CA VAL A 62 11.06 5.45 23.07
C VAL A 62 9.70 5.57 23.74
N ARG A 63 9.70 5.95 25.01
CA ARG A 63 8.47 6.31 25.74
C ARG A 63 8.05 7.69 25.30
N THR A 64 6.78 7.84 24.90
CA THR A 64 6.16 9.16 24.80
C THR A 64 5.96 9.75 26.20
N ALA A 65 5.85 11.07 26.30
CA ALA A 65 5.56 11.77 27.56
C ALA A 65 4.28 11.28 28.28
N SER A 66 3.41 10.53 27.58
CA SER A 66 2.17 9.94 28.10
C SER A 66 2.28 8.45 28.48
N GLY A 67 3.49 7.85 28.46
CA GLY A 67 3.70 6.47 28.92
C GLY A 67 3.15 5.35 28.05
N SER A 68 2.52 5.64 26.91
CA SER A 68 1.99 4.63 26.00
C SER A 68 3.10 4.01 25.14
N HIS A 69 3.09 2.69 25.00
CA HIS A 69 4.02 1.95 24.14
C HIS A 69 3.78 2.34 22.67
N MET A 70 4.85 2.70 21.99
CA MET A 70 4.80 3.17 20.62
C MET A 70 4.65 2.03 19.61
N SER A 71 3.84 2.26 18.60
CA SER A 71 3.76 1.38 17.45
C SER A 71 5.09 1.43 16.66
N HIS A 72 5.40 0.35 15.92
CA HIS A 72 6.63 0.18 15.14
C HIS A 72 6.67 1.07 13.88
N GLY A 73 6.35 2.38 14.01
CA GLY A 73 6.30 3.27 12.86
C GLY A 73 6.19 4.76 13.24
N TYR A 74 6.40 5.59 12.25
CA TYR A 74 6.26 7.04 12.33
C TYR A 74 5.30 7.54 11.25
N ALA A 75 4.78 8.71 11.42
CA ALA A 75 3.90 9.34 10.44
C ALA A 75 4.53 10.66 9.95
N ILE A 76 4.49 10.88 8.62
CA ILE A 76 5.06 12.05 7.95
C ILE A 76 3.95 12.85 7.29
N CYS A 77 4.06 14.16 7.38
CA CYS A 77 3.34 15.09 6.53
C CYS A 77 4.09 15.26 5.19
N HIS A 78 3.53 14.76 4.09
CA HIS A 78 4.14 14.94 2.76
C HIS A 78 4.07 16.38 2.23
N TYR A 79 3.42 17.28 2.96
CA TYR A 79 3.33 18.70 2.58
C TYR A 79 4.45 19.53 3.20
N CYS A 80 4.73 19.38 4.49
CA CYS A 80 5.74 20.17 5.19
C CYS A 80 6.91 19.35 5.76
N GLY A 81 6.92 18.02 5.57
CA GLY A 81 7.96 17.14 6.08
C GLY A 81 7.91 16.89 7.60
N ALA A 82 6.94 17.44 8.33
CA ALA A 82 6.82 17.22 9.77
C ALA A 82 6.61 15.74 10.07
N GLN A 83 7.34 15.20 11.04
CA GLN A 83 7.29 13.82 11.46
C GLN A 83 6.78 13.70 12.89
N THR A 84 6.04 12.64 13.17
CA THR A 84 5.62 12.28 14.51
C THR A 84 5.61 10.77 14.69
N LEU A 85 5.83 10.35 15.92
CA LEU A 85 5.70 8.94 16.26
C LEU A 85 4.21 8.59 16.40
N VAL A 86 3.84 7.40 15.94
CA VAL A 86 2.44 6.96 15.99
C VAL A 86 2.13 6.43 17.39
N PRO A 87 1.17 7.02 18.11
CA PRO A 87 0.74 6.49 19.39
C PRO A 87 0.00 5.16 19.22
N GLN A 88 0.14 4.24 20.16
CA GLN A 88 -0.66 3.00 20.14
C GLN A 88 -2.12 3.28 20.48
N ASP A 89 -2.34 4.19 21.39
CA ASP A 89 -3.66 4.53 21.89
C ASP A 89 -4.08 5.91 21.40
N CYS A 90 -5.35 6.05 21.10
CA CYS A 90 -5.93 7.29 20.62
C CYS A 90 -5.81 8.40 21.68
N PRO A 91 -5.24 9.55 21.36
CA PRO A 91 -5.10 10.66 22.31
C PRO A 91 -6.44 11.24 22.79
N LEU A 92 -7.53 10.97 22.05
CA LEU A 92 -8.86 11.48 22.40
C LEU A 92 -9.69 10.51 23.25
N CYS A 93 -9.65 9.20 22.96
CA CYS A 93 -10.55 8.24 23.59
C CYS A 93 -9.84 7.06 24.25
N GLY A 94 -8.51 7.00 24.22
CA GLY A 94 -7.72 5.92 24.81
C GLY A 94 -7.85 4.55 24.14
N LYS A 95 -8.63 4.41 23.07
CA LYS A 95 -8.74 3.15 22.33
C LYS A 95 -7.57 2.99 21.36
N LYS A 96 -7.26 1.75 20.98
CA LYS A 96 -6.14 1.48 20.07
C LYS A 96 -6.30 2.20 18.73
N MET A 97 -5.21 2.81 18.29
CA MET A 97 -5.11 3.35 16.94
C MET A 97 -4.95 2.21 15.95
N THR A 98 -5.62 2.32 14.83
CA THR A 98 -5.58 1.35 13.73
C THR A 98 -4.98 2.00 12.50
N MET A 99 -4.13 1.27 11.80
CA MET A 99 -3.60 1.73 10.52
C MET A 99 -4.55 1.33 9.41
N ILE A 100 -5.06 2.31 8.66
CA ILE A 100 -5.69 2.07 7.37
C ILE A 100 -4.63 2.38 6.31
N GLY A 101 -4.44 1.46 5.43
CA GLY A 101 -3.59 1.65 4.30
C GLY A 101 -2.51 0.61 4.25
N VAL A 102 -2.91 -0.52 3.84
CA VAL A 102 -2.07 -1.52 3.22
C VAL A 102 -2.83 -1.98 1.96
N GLY A 103 -3.32 -0.98 1.21
CA GLY A 103 -4.12 -1.29 0.03
C GLY A 103 -3.37 -2.23 -0.92
N SER A 104 -2.12 -1.93 -1.22
CA SER A 104 -1.27 -2.78 -2.07
C SER A 104 -0.92 -4.11 -1.40
N GLN A 105 -0.58 -4.14 -0.12
CA GLN A 105 -0.27 -5.37 0.60
C GLN A 105 -1.52 -6.25 0.81
N ARG A 106 -2.66 -5.65 1.18
CA ARG A 106 -3.93 -6.40 1.28
C ARG A 106 -4.38 -6.93 -0.07
N LEU A 107 -4.18 -6.16 -1.13
CA LEU A 107 -4.48 -6.62 -2.48
C LEU A 107 -3.57 -7.80 -2.85
N GLU A 108 -2.28 -7.72 -2.58
CA GLU A 108 -1.32 -8.80 -2.79
C GLU A 108 -1.71 -10.06 -2.01
N GLU A 109 -2.02 -9.93 -0.71
CA GLU A 109 -2.50 -11.03 0.13
C GLU A 109 -3.81 -11.64 -0.37
N GLU A 110 -4.76 -10.82 -0.81
CA GLU A 110 -6.03 -11.27 -1.37
C GLU A 110 -5.84 -11.98 -2.71
N LEU A 111 -4.98 -11.46 -3.58
CA LEU A 111 -4.62 -12.09 -4.85
C LEU A 111 -3.93 -13.44 -4.62
N GLY A 112 -2.97 -13.52 -3.71
CA GLY A 112 -2.29 -14.76 -3.38
C GLY A 112 -3.22 -15.83 -2.80
N ARG A 113 -4.25 -15.44 -2.06
CA ARG A 113 -5.27 -16.39 -1.57
C ARG A 113 -6.23 -16.86 -2.66
N ARG A 114 -6.63 -15.97 -3.59
CA ARG A 114 -7.57 -16.30 -4.66
C ARG A 114 -6.92 -16.99 -5.85
N PHE A 115 -5.68 -16.67 -6.11
CA PHE A 115 -4.90 -17.16 -7.26
C PHE A 115 -3.53 -17.65 -6.79
N PRO A 116 -3.47 -18.77 -6.05
CA PRO A 116 -2.23 -19.25 -5.44
C PRO A 116 -1.14 -19.63 -6.46
N ASP A 117 -1.53 -19.98 -7.68
CA ASP A 117 -0.62 -20.34 -8.75
C ASP A 117 -0.11 -19.13 -9.56
N ALA A 118 -0.70 -17.95 -9.36
CA ALA A 118 -0.31 -16.74 -10.06
C ALA A 118 0.86 -16.03 -9.35
N LYS A 119 1.84 -15.63 -10.11
CA LYS A 119 2.93 -14.78 -9.61
C LYS A 119 2.49 -13.33 -9.56
N VAL A 120 2.27 -12.85 -8.35
CA VAL A 120 1.88 -11.48 -8.07
C VAL A 120 3.10 -10.68 -7.66
N ALA A 121 3.30 -9.52 -8.27
CA ALA A 121 4.31 -8.56 -7.85
C ALA A 121 3.68 -7.21 -7.51
N ARG A 122 4.22 -6.58 -6.46
CA ARG A 122 3.78 -5.27 -6.00
C ARG A 122 4.77 -4.19 -6.38
N VAL A 123 4.25 -3.09 -6.91
CA VAL A 123 5.00 -1.88 -7.22
C VAL A 123 4.48 -0.72 -6.40
N ASP A 124 5.28 -0.28 -5.45
CA ASP A 124 5.02 0.93 -4.67
C ASP A 124 6.12 1.95 -4.97
N SER A 125 5.76 3.04 -5.63
CA SER A 125 6.70 4.11 -6.02
C SER A 125 7.45 4.73 -4.85
N ASP A 126 6.92 4.65 -3.63
CA ASP A 126 7.48 5.28 -2.44
C ASP A 126 8.48 4.38 -1.69
N SER A 127 8.58 3.10 -2.05
CA SER A 127 9.40 2.11 -1.30
C SER A 127 10.43 1.36 -2.14
N MET A 128 10.41 1.52 -3.45
CA MET A 128 11.34 0.82 -4.34
C MET A 128 12.47 1.74 -4.81
N ALA A 129 13.70 1.25 -4.71
CA ALA A 129 14.81 1.87 -5.41
C ALA A 129 14.54 1.82 -6.93
N SER A 130 14.93 2.86 -7.66
CA SER A 130 14.67 2.95 -9.11
C SER A 130 15.19 1.74 -9.88
N GLN A 131 16.27 1.13 -9.43
CA GLN A 131 16.87 -0.05 -10.06
C GLN A 131 16.00 -1.31 -9.90
N ASP A 132 15.38 -1.49 -8.73
CA ASP A 132 14.47 -2.60 -8.46
C ASP A 132 13.16 -2.45 -9.26
N TYR A 133 12.70 -1.22 -9.45
CA TYR A 133 11.53 -0.91 -10.27
C TYR A 133 11.72 -1.36 -11.73
N TYR A 134 12.84 -0.96 -12.37
CA TYR A 134 13.10 -1.34 -13.76
C TYR A 134 13.32 -2.84 -13.94
N ARG A 135 13.98 -3.48 -12.97
CA ARG A 135 14.19 -4.93 -12.96
C ARG A 135 12.85 -5.68 -12.92
N LEU A 136 11.95 -5.26 -12.03
CA LEU A 136 10.62 -5.85 -11.89
C LEU A 136 9.76 -5.66 -13.15
N LEU A 137 9.81 -4.49 -13.78
CA LEU A 137 9.11 -4.24 -15.05
C LEU A 137 9.68 -5.09 -16.18
N ALA A 138 11.00 -5.30 -16.23
CA ALA A 138 11.62 -6.18 -17.21
C ALA A 138 11.18 -7.63 -17.00
N GLU A 139 11.13 -8.12 -15.76
CA GLU A 139 10.63 -9.46 -15.43
C GLU A 139 9.14 -9.62 -15.81
N PHE A 140 8.32 -8.60 -15.54
CA PHE A 140 6.93 -8.57 -15.97
C PHE A 140 6.81 -8.63 -17.49
N GLY A 141 7.59 -7.82 -18.22
CA GLY A 141 7.59 -7.82 -19.68
C GLY A 141 8.02 -9.14 -20.32
N GLN A 142 8.84 -9.93 -19.61
CA GLN A 142 9.28 -11.26 -20.04
C GLN A 142 8.30 -12.40 -19.64
N GLY A 143 7.18 -12.07 -19.01
CA GLY A 143 6.20 -13.06 -18.56
C GLY A 143 6.55 -13.78 -17.26
N GLY A 144 7.54 -13.28 -16.53
CA GLY A 144 7.93 -13.85 -15.22
C GLY A 144 6.94 -13.55 -14.09
N ILE A 145 6.02 -12.59 -14.31
CA ILE A 145 5.00 -12.14 -13.36
C ILE A 145 3.66 -12.11 -14.08
N ASP A 146 2.61 -12.61 -13.45
CA ASP A 146 1.27 -12.70 -14.04
C ASP A 146 0.41 -11.46 -13.70
N ILE A 147 0.52 -10.96 -12.48
CA ILE A 147 -0.24 -9.81 -12.00
C ILE A 147 0.70 -8.76 -11.42
N LEU A 148 0.64 -7.55 -11.96
CA LEU A 148 1.35 -6.40 -11.44
C LEU A 148 0.36 -5.49 -10.70
N ALA A 149 0.56 -5.28 -9.38
CA ALA A 149 -0.32 -4.48 -8.55
C ALA A 149 0.42 -3.27 -7.95
N GLY A 150 -0.18 -2.07 -7.99
CA GLY A 150 0.47 -0.90 -7.38
C GLY A 150 -0.26 0.42 -7.60
N THR A 151 0.30 1.49 -7.04
CA THR A 151 -0.37 2.79 -6.97
C THR A 151 -0.06 3.75 -8.12
N GLN A 152 1.05 3.63 -8.82
CA GLN A 152 1.46 4.50 -9.92
C GLN A 152 2.33 3.75 -10.93
N ILE A 153 1.87 2.60 -11.38
CA ILE A 153 2.65 1.62 -12.13
C ILE A 153 3.03 2.10 -13.53
N LEU A 154 2.31 3.05 -14.09
CA LEU A 154 2.47 3.39 -15.49
C LEU A 154 3.35 4.62 -15.68
N ALA A 155 4.65 4.41 -15.81
CA ALA A 155 5.50 5.35 -16.52
C ALA A 155 5.06 5.39 -18.00
N LYS A 156 4.96 6.59 -18.57
CA LYS A 156 4.68 6.77 -20.01
C LYS A 156 5.70 5.99 -20.85
N GLY A 157 5.23 5.27 -21.85
CA GLY A 157 6.10 4.59 -22.81
C GLY A 157 6.37 3.11 -22.55
N LEU A 158 5.75 2.49 -21.54
CA LEU A 158 5.82 1.05 -21.33
C LEU A 158 4.81 0.34 -22.25
N HIS A 159 5.25 -0.69 -22.92
CA HIS A 159 4.44 -1.56 -23.76
C HIS A 159 4.55 -3.00 -23.29
N PHE A 160 3.43 -3.57 -22.86
CA PHE A 160 3.33 -4.96 -22.43
C PHE A 160 2.30 -5.68 -23.28
N PRO A 161 2.71 -6.35 -24.35
CA PRO A 161 1.77 -6.95 -25.31
C PRO A 161 0.91 -8.06 -24.74
N ASN A 162 1.36 -8.69 -23.65
CA ASN A 162 0.63 -9.77 -22.98
C ASN A 162 -0.38 -9.29 -21.93
N VAL A 163 -0.43 -7.99 -21.65
CA VAL A 163 -1.39 -7.42 -20.71
C VAL A 163 -2.72 -7.21 -21.42
N THR A 164 -3.72 -7.98 -21.03
CA THR A 164 -5.08 -7.93 -21.60
C THR A 164 -6.12 -7.42 -20.62
N LEU A 165 -5.74 -7.23 -19.34
CA LEU A 165 -6.62 -6.68 -18.31
C LEU A 165 -5.91 -5.57 -17.52
N VAL A 166 -6.55 -4.42 -17.45
CA VAL A 166 -6.19 -3.35 -16.51
C VAL A 166 -7.39 -3.10 -15.61
N GLY A 167 -7.22 -3.37 -14.31
CA GLY A 167 -8.25 -3.16 -13.30
C GLY A 167 -7.91 -1.98 -12.40
N VAL A 168 -8.91 -1.18 -12.03
CA VAL A 168 -8.77 -0.13 -11.01
C VAL A 168 -9.46 -0.60 -9.74
N VAL A 169 -8.70 -0.66 -8.65
CA VAL A 169 -9.19 -1.05 -7.32
C VAL A 169 -9.30 0.20 -6.46
N SER A 170 -10.51 0.49 -6.00
CA SER A 170 -10.84 1.66 -5.17
C SER A 170 -11.41 1.24 -3.81
#